data_40b1391c309441317b895b1e96d60e94
#
_entry.id   40b1391c309441317b895b1e96d60e94
#
_cell.length_a   1.000
_cell.length_b   1.000
_cell.length_c   1.000
_cell.angle_alpha   90.00
_cell.angle_beta   90.00
_cell.angle_gamma   90.00
#
_symmetry.space_group_name_H-M   'P 1'
#
loop_
_entity.id
_entity.type
_entity.pdbx_description
1 polymer ?
#
loop_
_entity_poly.entity_id
_entity_poly.type
_entity_poly.pdbx_seq_one_letter_code
_entity_poly.pdbx_strand_id
1 'polypeptide(L)'
;MKEKKSMERVTITLEADLLDQFDAYMKTKGYSNRSEGVRDAIRQLLADKRVAEDDEAQCVGCVSYVYDHQERQLSSRLMEAQHHHHDIPAATLHLHIDERNCLEATVLRGTVKDVRHLSNHLTSQSGVKHGRLHIIPVDSDT
;
A
#
# COMPACT_ATOMS: atom_id res chain seq x y z
N MET A 1 0.21 -2.54 -29.92
CA MET A 1 -1.27 -2.75 -29.91
C MET A 1 -1.65 -3.30 -28.54
N LYS A 2 -2.45 -2.58 -27.79
CA LYS A 2 -2.98 -3.13 -26.52
C LYS A 2 -4.00 -4.21 -26.89
N GLU A 3 -3.73 -5.45 -26.56
CA GLU A 3 -4.72 -6.52 -26.64
C GLU A 3 -5.96 -6.10 -25.85
N LYS A 4 -7.09 -6.08 -26.52
CA LYS A 4 -8.37 -5.78 -25.91
C LYS A 4 -8.70 -6.97 -25.01
N LYS A 5 -8.50 -6.83 -23.68
CA LYS A 5 -8.85 -7.87 -22.70
C LYS A 5 -10.32 -8.26 -22.93
N SER A 6 -10.56 -9.53 -23.27
CA SER A 6 -11.91 -10.05 -23.46
C SER A 6 -12.65 -10.01 -22.12
N MET A 7 -13.93 -9.67 -22.18
CA MET A 7 -14.81 -9.69 -20.99
C MET A 7 -15.63 -10.98 -21.04
N GLU A 8 -15.61 -11.70 -19.95
CA GLU A 8 -16.41 -12.93 -19.79
C GLU A 8 -17.49 -12.71 -18.74
N ARG A 9 -18.64 -13.34 -18.95
CA ARG A 9 -19.75 -13.28 -18.00
C ARG A 9 -19.71 -14.48 -17.08
N VAL A 10 -19.78 -14.24 -15.78
CA VAL A 10 -19.84 -15.26 -14.74
C VAL A 10 -21.12 -15.08 -13.93
N THR A 11 -21.81 -16.16 -13.62
CA THR A 11 -22.98 -16.17 -12.74
C THR A 11 -22.57 -16.82 -11.41
N ILE A 12 -22.88 -16.15 -10.30
CA ILE A 12 -22.54 -16.59 -8.94
C ILE A 12 -23.83 -16.64 -8.12
N THR A 13 -24.01 -17.71 -7.35
CA THR A 13 -25.10 -17.85 -6.38
C THR A 13 -24.54 -17.53 -4.98
N LEU A 14 -25.20 -16.65 -4.28
CA LEU A 14 -24.84 -16.24 -2.91
C LEU A 14 -26.05 -16.43 -1.99
N GLU A 15 -25.79 -16.65 -0.72
CA GLU A 15 -26.81 -16.56 0.32
C GLU A 15 -27.37 -15.13 0.37
N ALA A 16 -28.65 -15.01 0.65
CA ALA A 16 -29.34 -13.72 0.60
C ALA A 16 -28.74 -12.71 1.59
N ASP A 17 -28.43 -13.13 2.80
CA ASP A 17 -27.80 -12.27 3.83
C ASP A 17 -26.38 -11.83 3.46
N LEU A 18 -25.60 -12.68 2.81
CA LEU A 18 -24.27 -12.32 2.30
C LEU A 18 -24.37 -11.29 1.18
N LEU A 19 -25.33 -11.45 0.28
CA LEU A 19 -25.58 -10.50 -0.81
C LEU A 19 -26.02 -9.12 -0.25
N ASP A 20 -26.91 -9.12 0.75
CA ASP A 20 -27.37 -7.88 1.39
C ASP A 20 -26.21 -7.13 2.06
N GLN A 21 -25.31 -7.84 2.75
CA GLN A 21 -24.11 -7.26 3.35
C GLN A 21 -23.17 -6.69 2.28
N PHE A 22 -22.99 -7.41 1.19
CA PHE A 22 -22.17 -6.94 0.07
C PHE A 22 -22.75 -5.69 -0.60
N ASP A 23 -24.05 -5.67 -0.84
CA ASP A 23 -24.73 -4.49 -1.41
C ASP A 23 -24.62 -3.26 -0.49
N ALA A 24 -24.75 -3.44 0.81
CA ALA A 24 -24.56 -2.37 1.80
C ALA A 24 -23.11 -1.85 1.77
N TYR A 25 -22.13 -2.73 1.73
CA TYR A 25 -20.72 -2.37 1.60
C TYR A 25 -20.43 -1.58 0.32
N MET A 26 -20.97 -2.05 -0.81
CA MET A 26 -20.79 -1.40 -2.11
C MET A 26 -21.36 0.02 -2.12
N LYS A 27 -22.55 0.19 -1.54
CA LYS A 27 -23.17 1.50 -1.40
C LYS A 27 -22.31 2.46 -0.58
N THR A 28 -21.75 1.98 0.52
CA THR A 28 -20.83 2.76 1.38
C THR A 28 -19.57 3.17 0.63
N LYS A 29 -19.04 2.31 -0.24
CA LYS A 29 -17.86 2.56 -1.07
C LYS A 29 -18.12 3.39 -2.32
N GLY A 30 -19.38 3.61 -2.68
CA GLY A 30 -19.77 4.40 -3.84
C GLY A 30 -19.68 3.66 -5.19
N TYR A 31 -19.69 2.33 -5.18
CA TYR A 31 -19.74 1.56 -6.42
C TYR A 31 -21.09 1.74 -7.13
N SER A 32 -21.06 1.91 -8.45
CA SER A 32 -22.26 2.10 -9.27
C SER A 32 -22.98 0.80 -9.60
N ASN A 33 -22.27 -0.33 -9.57
CA ASN A 33 -22.85 -1.67 -9.84
C ASN A 33 -22.04 -2.78 -9.17
N ARG A 34 -22.69 -3.94 -9.00
CA ARG A 34 -22.08 -5.13 -8.37
C ARG A 34 -20.84 -5.62 -9.09
N SER A 35 -20.84 -5.55 -10.42
CA SER A 35 -19.71 -6.05 -11.23
C SER A 35 -18.41 -5.30 -10.94
N GLU A 36 -18.45 -3.99 -10.71
CA GLU A 36 -17.26 -3.22 -10.30
C GLU A 36 -16.76 -3.64 -8.94
N GLY A 37 -17.63 -3.74 -7.95
CA GLY A 37 -17.27 -4.16 -6.60
C GLY A 37 -16.68 -5.57 -6.56
N VAL A 38 -17.25 -6.51 -7.31
CA VAL A 38 -16.72 -7.88 -7.42
C VAL A 38 -15.36 -7.89 -8.10
N ARG A 39 -15.19 -7.15 -9.20
CA ARG A 39 -13.86 -7.06 -9.86
C ARG A 39 -12.79 -6.50 -8.93
N ASP A 40 -13.11 -5.47 -8.18
CA ASP A 40 -12.14 -4.88 -7.25
C ASP A 40 -11.83 -5.80 -6.09
N ALA A 41 -12.82 -6.53 -5.56
CA ALA A 41 -12.60 -7.54 -4.53
C ALA A 41 -11.69 -8.66 -5.03
N ILE A 42 -11.89 -9.14 -6.26
CA ILE A 42 -11.02 -10.17 -6.87
C ILE A 42 -9.60 -9.64 -7.08
N ARG A 43 -9.46 -8.40 -7.60
CA ARG A 43 -8.14 -7.79 -7.79
C ARG A 43 -7.39 -7.66 -6.46
N GLN A 44 -8.08 -7.22 -5.41
CA GLN A 44 -7.49 -7.07 -4.09
C GLN A 44 -7.04 -8.43 -3.53
N LEU A 45 -7.89 -9.46 -3.64
CA LEU A 45 -7.55 -10.81 -3.20
C LEU A 45 -6.29 -11.35 -3.89
N LEU A 46 -6.20 -11.18 -5.21
CA LEU A 46 -5.05 -11.65 -5.99
C LEU A 46 -3.79 -10.82 -5.71
N ALA A 47 -3.93 -9.51 -5.51
CA ALA A 47 -2.83 -8.63 -5.12
C ALA A 47 -2.27 -9.04 -3.75
N ASP A 48 -3.12 -9.25 -2.76
CA ASP A 48 -2.72 -9.66 -1.41
C ASP A 48 -2.01 -11.01 -1.43
N LYS A 49 -2.53 -11.97 -2.20
CA LYS A 49 -1.90 -13.27 -2.40
C LYS A 49 -0.50 -13.12 -2.99
N ARG A 50 -0.34 -12.36 -4.06
CA ARG A 50 0.96 -12.15 -4.72
C ARG A 50 1.97 -11.53 -3.77
N VAL A 51 1.58 -10.51 -3.00
CA VAL A 51 2.43 -9.86 -2.00
C VAL A 51 2.82 -10.83 -0.87
N ALA A 52 1.94 -11.74 -0.50
CA ALA A 52 2.20 -12.73 0.56
C ALA A 52 3.14 -13.86 0.12
N GLU A 53 3.07 -14.29 -1.14
CA GLU A 53 3.73 -15.49 -1.64
C GLU A 53 4.99 -15.24 -2.48
N ASP A 54 5.20 -14.01 -2.97
CA ASP A 54 6.30 -13.68 -3.90
C ASP A 54 7.06 -12.42 -3.44
N ASP A 55 8.10 -12.65 -2.67
CA ASP A 55 8.99 -11.58 -2.17
C ASP A 55 9.78 -10.86 -3.28
N GLU A 56 9.96 -11.51 -4.44
CA GLU A 56 10.65 -10.94 -5.59
C GLU A 56 9.70 -10.20 -6.56
N ALA A 57 8.38 -10.25 -6.33
CA ALA A 57 7.42 -9.51 -7.14
C ALA A 57 7.73 -8.00 -7.08
N GLN A 58 7.65 -7.35 -8.24
CA GLN A 58 7.78 -5.89 -8.32
C GLN A 58 6.54 -5.23 -7.72
N CYS A 59 6.77 -4.17 -6.96
CA CYS A 59 5.70 -3.45 -6.30
C CYS A 59 6.01 -1.96 -6.15
N VAL A 60 4.97 -1.22 -5.82
CA VAL A 60 5.06 0.12 -5.24
C VAL A 60 4.55 0.02 -3.81
N GLY A 61 5.31 0.54 -2.86
CA GLY A 61 4.90 0.65 -1.46
C GLY A 61 4.71 2.10 -1.06
N CYS A 62 3.77 2.33 -0.15
CA CYS A 62 3.64 3.59 0.56
C CYS A 62 3.76 3.32 2.05
N VAL A 63 4.81 3.81 2.67
CA VAL A 63 5.00 3.76 4.12
C VAL A 63 4.72 5.13 4.72
N SER A 64 3.91 5.16 5.77
CA SER A 64 3.63 6.38 6.52
C SER A 64 3.86 6.15 8.00
N TYR A 65 4.32 7.17 8.68
CA TYR A 65 4.59 7.16 10.12
C TYR A 65 4.57 8.58 10.68
N VAL A 66 4.45 8.66 11.99
CA VAL A 66 4.52 9.91 12.75
C VAL A 66 5.77 9.92 13.62
N TYR A 67 6.43 11.03 13.69
CA TYR A 67 7.57 11.23 14.58
C TYR A 67 7.64 12.65 15.11
N ASP A 68 8.31 12.82 16.26
CA ASP A 68 8.61 14.12 16.83
C ASP A 68 9.87 14.69 16.15
N HIS A 69 9.72 15.74 15.33
CA HIS A 69 10.84 16.34 14.61
C HIS A 69 11.80 17.11 15.52
N GLN A 70 11.41 17.38 16.77
CA GLN A 70 12.27 17.96 17.78
C GLN A 70 13.07 16.89 18.55
N GLU A 71 12.73 15.62 18.39
CA GLU A 71 13.51 14.55 19.00
C GLU A 71 14.91 14.51 18.38
N ARG A 72 15.90 14.55 19.26
CA ARG A 72 17.30 14.68 18.88
C ARG A 72 17.74 13.56 17.95
N GLN A 73 18.21 13.93 16.76
CA GLN A 73 18.77 13.05 15.74
C GLN A 73 17.77 12.11 15.02
N LEU A 74 16.48 12.14 15.36
CA LEU A 74 15.53 11.23 14.69
C LEU A 74 15.40 11.54 13.20
N SER A 75 15.26 12.81 12.82
CA SER A 75 15.21 13.20 11.39
C SER A 75 16.46 12.77 10.63
N SER A 76 17.64 12.90 11.23
CA SER A 76 18.90 12.45 10.63
C SER A 76 18.96 10.93 10.49
N ARG A 77 18.50 10.17 11.48
CA ARG A 77 18.44 8.70 11.41
C ARG A 77 17.48 8.20 10.33
N LEU A 78 16.33 8.86 10.16
CA LEU A 78 15.37 8.52 9.11
C LEU A 78 15.93 8.80 7.71
N MET A 79 16.60 9.93 7.55
CA MET A 79 17.28 10.27 6.29
C MET A 79 18.42 9.28 5.98
N GLU A 80 19.23 8.93 6.98
CA GLU A 80 20.29 7.96 6.84
C GLU A 80 19.77 6.57 6.46
N ALA A 81 18.68 6.12 7.08
CA ALA A 81 18.02 4.86 6.72
C ALA A 81 17.57 4.84 5.24
N GLN A 82 17.05 5.94 4.73
CA GLN A 82 16.72 6.06 3.30
C GLN A 82 17.98 6.05 2.40
N HIS A 83 19.06 6.68 2.81
CA HIS A 83 20.33 6.67 2.07
C HIS A 83 20.98 5.29 1.98
N HIS A 84 20.87 4.46 3.01
CA HIS A 84 21.36 3.08 2.96
C HIS A 84 20.64 2.20 1.93
N HIS A 85 19.48 2.64 1.46
CA HIS A 85 18.66 1.97 0.45
C HIS A 85 18.56 2.79 -0.84
N HIS A 86 19.67 3.39 -1.27
CA HIS A 86 19.73 4.28 -2.44
C HIS A 86 19.32 3.62 -3.76
N ASP A 87 19.33 2.30 -3.83
CA ASP A 87 18.88 1.54 -5.01
C ASP A 87 17.35 1.48 -5.14
N ILE A 88 16.62 1.91 -4.10
CA ILE A 88 15.16 1.96 -4.10
C ILE A 88 14.72 3.39 -4.39
N PRO A 89 14.15 3.68 -5.59
CA PRO A 89 13.58 4.99 -5.86
C PRO A 89 12.51 5.34 -4.84
N ALA A 90 12.61 6.53 -4.25
CA ALA A 90 11.71 7.00 -3.23
C ALA A 90 11.31 8.46 -3.45
N ALA A 91 10.08 8.78 -3.08
CA ALA A 91 9.58 10.15 -2.99
C ALA A 91 8.92 10.32 -1.62
N THR A 92 9.25 11.40 -0.93
CA THR A 92 8.80 11.62 0.45
C THR A 92 7.99 12.91 0.54
N LEU A 93 6.88 12.85 1.27
CA LEU A 93 6.05 13.98 1.65
C LEU A 93 6.11 14.19 3.16
N HIS A 94 6.16 15.43 3.58
CA HIS A 94 6.18 15.88 4.96
C HIS A 94 4.94 16.71 5.25
N LEU A 95 4.27 16.42 6.37
CA LEU A 95 3.17 17.22 6.90
C LEU A 95 3.39 17.49 8.39
N HIS A 96 3.43 18.74 8.77
CA HIS A 96 3.42 19.12 10.20
C HIS A 96 2.00 18.93 10.75
N ILE A 97 1.87 18.08 11.77
CA ILE A 97 0.60 17.85 12.46
C ILE A 97 0.39 18.93 13.52
N ASP A 98 1.44 19.21 14.28
CA ASP A 98 1.52 20.24 15.32
C ASP A 98 2.95 20.75 15.45
N GLU A 99 3.26 21.49 16.51
CA GLU A 99 4.60 22.07 16.74
C GLU A 99 5.71 21.03 16.89
N ARG A 100 5.38 19.79 17.25
CA ARG A 100 6.33 18.71 17.51
C ARG A 100 6.24 17.56 16.53
N ASN A 101 5.04 17.21 16.12
CA ASN A 101 4.79 15.98 15.37
C ASN A 101 4.68 16.24 13.88
N CYS A 102 5.35 15.39 13.11
CA CYS A 102 5.27 15.32 11.65
C CYS A 102 4.73 13.96 11.20
N LEU A 103 3.88 13.98 10.20
CA LEU A 103 3.61 12.82 9.37
C LEU A 103 4.59 12.81 8.20
N GLU A 104 5.22 11.68 7.97
CA GLU A 104 6.01 11.43 6.77
C GLU A 104 5.37 10.29 5.99
N ALA A 105 5.23 10.47 4.68
CA ALA A 105 4.78 9.43 3.77
C ALA A 105 5.80 9.28 2.65
N THR A 106 6.34 8.07 2.51
CA THR A 106 7.36 7.75 1.52
C THR A 106 6.83 6.70 0.55
N VAL A 107 6.86 7.03 -0.73
CA VAL A 107 6.51 6.11 -1.82
C VAL A 107 7.79 5.44 -2.31
N LEU A 108 7.78 4.11 -2.35
CA LEU A 108 8.92 3.26 -2.66
C LEU A 108 8.60 2.38 -3.87
N ARG A 109 9.61 2.08 -4.68
CA ARG A 109 9.47 1.13 -5.79
C ARG A 109 10.59 0.10 -5.74
N GLY A 110 10.25 -1.18 -5.85
CA GLY A 110 11.21 -2.26 -5.82
C GLY A 110 10.54 -3.61 -5.68
N THR A 111 11.31 -4.61 -5.23
CA THR A 111 10.73 -5.90 -4.86
C THR A 111 9.95 -5.79 -3.55
N VAL A 112 8.99 -6.68 -3.35
CA VAL A 112 8.25 -6.77 -2.08
C VAL A 112 9.20 -6.90 -0.89
N LYS A 113 10.22 -7.73 -1.02
CA LYS A 113 11.26 -7.92 0.00
C LYS A 113 11.98 -6.62 0.36
N ASP A 114 12.47 -5.89 -0.64
CA ASP A 114 13.25 -4.67 -0.42
C ASP A 114 12.39 -3.55 0.14
N VAL A 115 11.17 -3.39 -0.36
CA VAL A 115 10.20 -2.40 0.13
C VAL A 115 9.84 -2.69 1.59
N ARG A 116 9.58 -3.95 1.95
CA ARG A 116 9.34 -4.33 3.35
C ARG A 116 10.53 -4.07 4.24
N HIS A 117 11.73 -4.41 3.76
CA HIS A 117 12.95 -4.20 4.53
C HIS A 117 13.19 -2.72 4.84
N LEU A 118 13.10 -1.84 3.85
CA LEU A 118 13.21 -0.40 4.07
C LEU A 118 12.08 0.15 4.96
N SER A 119 10.85 -0.25 4.72
CA SER A 119 9.72 0.14 5.57
C SER A 119 9.95 -0.23 7.04
N ASN A 120 10.38 -1.46 7.30
CA ASN A 120 10.69 -1.92 8.66
C ASN A 120 11.84 -1.14 9.28
N HIS A 121 12.86 -0.81 8.51
CA HIS A 121 13.98 0.01 8.99
C HIS A 121 13.53 1.42 9.39
N LEU A 122 12.64 2.05 8.62
CA LEU A 122 12.09 3.36 8.94
C LEU A 122 11.16 3.31 10.15
N THR A 123 10.22 2.38 10.18
CA THR A 123 9.17 2.33 11.21
C THR A 123 9.65 1.77 12.55
N SER A 124 10.76 1.04 12.58
CA SER A 124 11.37 0.52 13.81
C SER A 124 12.30 1.51 14.52
N GLN A 125 12.58 2.68 13.94
CA GLN A 125 13.37 3.70 14.60
C GLN A 125 12.70 4.16 15.90
N SER A 126 13.49 4.32 16.98
CA SER A 126 12.99 4.83 18.25
C SER A 126 12.38 6.23 18.06
N GLY A 127 11.18 6.43 18.56
CA GLY A 127 10.44 7.69 18.40
C GLY A 127 9.51 7.74 17.21
N VAL A 128 9.56 6.75 16.32
CA VAL A 128 8.60 6.59 15.21
C VAL A 128 7.36 5.84 15.71
N LYS A 129 6.19 6.37 15.39
CA LYS A 129 4.88 5.85 15.81
C LYS A 129 3.94 5.71 14.62
N HIS A 130 2.94 4.86 14.78
CA HIS A 130 1.86 4.69 13.79
C HIS A 130 2.35 4.30 12.40
N GLY A 131 3.43 3.52 12.32
CA GLY A 131 3.95 3.02 11.06
C GLY A 131 2.97 2.10 10.34
N ARG A 132 2.76 2.35 9.04
CA ARG A 132 1.93 1.52 8.15
C ARG A 132 2.57 1.44 6.78
N LEU A 133 2.55 0.25 6.22
CA LEU A 133 2.98 0.01 4.85
C LEU A 133 1.81 -0.54 4.04
N HIS A 134 1.52 0.11 2.93
CA HIS A 134 0.63 -0.38 1.90
C HIS A 134 1.43 -0.78 0.67
N ILE A 135 1.27 -2.01 0.21
CA ILE A 135 1.98 -2.55 -0.96
C ILE A 135 0.98 -2.80 -2.09
N ILE A 136 1.30 -2.30 -3.27
CA ILE A 136 0.56 -2.54 -4.51
C ILE A 136 1.50 -3.30 -5.45
N PRO A 137 1.24 -4.58 -5.77
CA PRO A 137 2.01 -5.28 -6.77
C PRO A 137 1.79 -4.65 -8.15
N VAL A 138 2.85 -4.52 -8.93
CA VAL A 138 2.77 -4.00 -10.29
C VAL A 138 3.15 -5.09 -11.27
N ASP A 139 2.35 -5.22 -12.32
CA ASP A 139 2.66 -6.12 -13.41
C ASP A 139 3.67 -5.49 -14.37
N SER A 140 4.43 -6.31 -15.05
CA SER A 140 5.41 -5.88 -16.05
C SER A 140 4.80 -5.09 -17.22
N ASP A 141 3.47 -5.10 -17.32
CA ASP A 141 2.70 -4.46 -18.40
C ASP A 141 1.99 -3.16 -17.96
N THR A 142 2.33 -2.62 -16.78
CA THR A 142 1.77 -1.34 -16.28
C THR A 142 2.67 -0.16 -16.61
#